data_e2d8028e30c4ead33bfca0e010fabbf0
#
_entry.id   e2d8028e30c4ead33bfca0e010fabbf0
#
_cell.length_a   1.000
_cell.length_b   1.000
_cell.length_c   1.000
_cell.angle_alpha   90.00
_cell.angle_beta   90.00
_cell.angle_gamma   90.00
#
_symmetry.space_group_name_H-M   'P 1'
#
loop_
_entity.id
_entity.type
_entity.pdbx_description
1 polymer ?
#
loop_
_entity_poly.entity_id
_entity_poly.type
_entity_poly.pdbx_seq_one_letter_code
_entity_poly.pdbx_strand_id
1 'polypeptide(L)'
;IRDRSPSRGLGDVYKRQLTWLLHVSCPSDEDTAYELKNKAESAGISEERLVEAAMYSPRWLSLVEEAIGWPGLESAAYYFMAHTGERLDESVKSHISRYTSVAPEDFADGAFDSVWFNEVYKLLGKKRFEVVYDAAKYISEGNRHTRARKLSDASLGILKAKEVQKEIVDKRNKDLVVAYGLIPLGRNRIKDLRQRYELLNRFLKESKQFG
;
A
#
# COMPACT_ATOMS: atom_id res chain seq x y z
N ILE A 1 19.38 -8.96 40.21
CA ILE A 1 18.52 -10.01 39.61
C ILE A 1 17.30 -9.28 39.10
N ARG A 2 17.25 -8.96 37.79
CA ARG A 2 16.08 -8.35 37.16
C ARG A 2 15.05 -9.44 36.87
N ASP A 3 13.92 -9.31 37.49
CA ASP A 3 12.74 -10.16 37.34
C ASP A 3 12.27 -10.16 35.87
N ARG A 4 12.51 -11.25 35.16
CA ARG A 4 11.99 -11.49 33.81
C ARG A 4 10.60 -12.05 33.95
N SER A 5 9.59 -11.20 33.86
CA SER A 5 8.20 -11.62 33.84
C SER A 5 7.96 -12.70 32.75
N PRO A 6 7.47 -13.89 33.12
CA PRO A 6 7.27 -15.01 32.16
C PRO A 6 6.21 -14.70 31.08
N SER A 7 5.39 -13.68 31.29
CA SER A 7 4.26 -13.33 30.40
C SER A 7 4.65 -12.72 29.05
N ARG A 8 5.83 -12.10 28.92
CA ARG A 8 6.27 -11.51 27.63
C ARG A 8 6.66 -12.55 26.59
N GLY A 9 7.25 -13.67 27.01
CA GLY A 9 7.68 -14.74 26.09
C GLY A 9 6.51 -15.53 25.47
N LEU A 10 5.46 -15.81 26.25
CA LEU A 10 4.29 -16.54 25.77
C LEU A 10 3.51 -15.74 24.71
N GLY A 11 3.26 -14.45 24.96
CA GLY A 11 2.57 -13.58 24.02
C GLY A 11 3.26 -13.47 22.66
N ASP A 12 4.59 -13.45 22.63
CA ASP A 12 5.35 -13.37 21.38
C ASP A 12 5.33 -14.73 20.63
N VAL A 13 5.32 -15.86 21.34
CA VAL A 13 5.17 -17.19 20.74
C VAL A 13 3.79 -17.35 20.10
N TYR A 14 2.71 -16.96 20.79
CA TYR A 14 1.36 -17.02 20.23
C TYR A 14 1.18 -16.10 19.01
N LYS A 15 1.73 -14.89 19.04
CA LYS A 15 1.72 -13.99 17.89
C LYS A 15 2.42 -14.60 16.66
N ARG A 16 3.60 -15.19 16.85
CA ARG A 16 4.34 -15.87 15.78
C ARG A 16 3.57 -17.06 15.22
N GLN A 17 2.95 -17.88 16.08
CA GLN A 17 2.14 -19.02 15.66
C GLN A 17 0.91 -18.59 14.87
N LEU A 18 0.19 -17.57 15.33
CA LEU A 18 -0.98 -17.05 14.59
C LEU A 18 -0.57 -16.45 13.23
N THR A 19 0.50 -15.67 13.20
CA THR A 19 1.03 -15.11 11.94
C THR A 19 1.41 -16.22 10.97
N TRP A 20 2.07 -17.29 11.47
CA TRP A 20 2.42 -18.42 10.64
C TRP A 20 1.19 -19.17 10.12
N LEU A 21 0.20 -19.42 10.99
CA LEU A 21 -1.06 -20.07 10.59
C LEU A 21 -1.79 -19.28 9.50
N LEU A 22 -1.89 -17.97 9.63
CA LEU A 22 -2.46 -17.11 8.61
C LEU A 22 -1.68 -17.19 7.29
N HIS A 23 -0.36 -17.18 7.37
CA HIS A 23 0.51 -17.22 6.18
C HIS A 23 0.41 -18.54 5.40
N VAL A 24 0.26 -19.67 6.10
CA VAL A 24 0.14 -20.99 5.46
C VAL A 24 -1.31 -21.37 5.12
N SER A 25 -2.29 -20.65 5.66
CA SER A 25 -3.68 -20.91 5.36
C SER A 25 -4.02 -20.53 3.90
N CYS A 26 -4.84 -21.32 3.27
CA CYS A 26 -5.39 -21.03 1.96
C CYS A 26 -6.81 -21.56 1.88
N PRO A 27 -7.67 -20.95 1.07
CA PRO A 27 -8.98 -21.52 0.80
C PRO A 27 -8.84 -22.86 0.08
N SER A 28 -9.75 -23.78 0.35
CA SER A 28 -9.91 -25.01 -0.42
C SER A 28 -10.87 -24.76 -1.60
N ASP A 29 -10.92 -25.68 -2.55
CA ASP A 29 -11.85 -25.58 -3.69
C ASP A 29 -13.33 -25.67 -3.26
N GLU A 30 -13.60 -26.15 -2.04
CA GLU A 30 -14.93 -26.27 -1.46
C GLU A 30 -15.36 -25.00 -0.70
N ASP A 31 -14.41 -24.12 -0.34
CA ASP A 31 -14.72 -22.90 0.40
C ASP A 31 -15.45 -21.89 -0.50
N THR A 32 -16.60 -21.41 -0.04
CA THR A 32 -17.40 -20.42 -0.74
C THR A 32 -17.41 -19.07 -0.03
N ALA A 33 -17.59 -17.99 -0.80
CA ALA A 33 -17.75 -16.64 -0.26
C ALA A 33 -18.93 -16.55 0.72
N TYR A 34 -20.02 -17.26 0.43
CA TYR A 34 -21.21 -17.33 1.29
C TYR A 34 -20.89 -17.96 2.65
N GLU A 35 -20.18 -19.10 2.67
CA GLU A 35 -19.80 -19.75 3.92
C GLU A 35 -18.81 -18.94 4.73
N LEU A 36 -17.80 -18.34 4.07
CA LEU A 36 -16.86 -17.46 4.71
C LEU A 36 -17.59 -16.29 5.41
N LYS A 37 -18.52 -15.65 4.70
CA LYS A 37 -19.32 -14.56 5.26
C LYS A 37 -20.12 -15.02 6.48
N ASN A 38 -20.86 -16.10 6.37
CA ASN A 38 -21.70 -16.60 7.48
C ASN A 38 -20.87 -17.01 8.70
N LYS A 39 -19.73 -17.67 8.48
CA LYS A 39 -18.81 -18.05 9.57
C LYS A 39 -18.19 -16.81 10.25
N ALA A 40 -17.80 -15.81 9.46
CA ALA A 40 -17.26 -14.56 9.99
C ALA A 40 -18.31 -13.80 10.83
N GLU A 41 -19.53 -13.64 10.31
CA GLU A 41 -20.64 -12.99 11.03
C GLU A 41 -20.96 -13.73 12.33
N SER A 42 -21.05 -15.06 12.30
CA SER A 42 -21.31 -15.90 13.46
C SER A 42 -20.21 -15.83 14.52
N ALA A 43 -18.98 -15.62 14.10
CA ALA A 43 -17.82 -15.45 14.98
C ALA A 43 -17.60 -13.98 15.43
N GLY A 44 -18.42 -13.03 14.98
CA GLY A 44 -18.27 -11.60 15.27
C GLY A 44 -17.03 -10.97 14.64
N ILE A 45 -16.57 -11.50 13.52
CA ILE A 45 -15.41 -10.98 12.76
C ILE A 45 -15.92 -9.92 11.80
N SER A 46 -15.39 -8.70 11.91
CA SER A 46 -15.77 -7.59 11.03
C SER A 46 -15.12 -7.71 9.64
N GLU A 47 -15.68 -6.97 8.65
CA GLU A 47 -15.12 -6.89 7.30
C GLU A 47 -13.67 -6.39 7.32
N GLU A 48 -13.35 -5.39 8.16
CA GLU A 48 -11.99 -4.86 8.31
C GLU A 48 -11.01 -5.94 8.79
N ARG A 49 -11.45 -6.81 9.71
CA ARG A 49 -10.64 -7.93 10.19
C ARG A 49 -10.40 -8.99 9.13
N LEU A 50 -11.39 -9.24 8.26
CA LEU A 50 -11.22 -10.11 7.12
C LEU A 50 -10.20 -9.52 6.12
N VAL A 51 -10.27 -8.21 5.85
CA VAL A 51 -9.29 -7.51 5.01
C VAL A 51 -7.88 -7.60 5.62
N GLU A 52 -7.72 -7.32 6.91
CA GLU A 52 -6.43 -7.46 7.60
C GLU A 52 -5.85 -8.89 7.48
N ALA A 53 -6.68 -9.92 7.68
CA ALA A 53 -6.27 -11.32 7.56
C ALA A 53 -5.88 -11.67 6.12
N ALA A 54 -6.65 -11.24 5.13
CA ALA A 54 -6.37 -11.47 3.71
C ALA A 54 -5.08 -10.75 3.24
N MET A 55 -4.75 -9.60 3.80
CA MET A 55 -3.48 -8.92 3.54
C MET A 55 -2.27 -9.76 4.01
N TYR A 56 -2.39 -10.49 5.12
CA TYR A 56 -1.37 -11.44 5.58
C TYR A 56 -1.31 -12.72 4.74
N SER A 57 -2.47 -13.18 4.25
CA SER A 57 -2.60 -14.40 3.46
C SER A 57 -3.27 -14.10 2.12
N PRO A 58 -2.49 -13.63 1.13
CA PRO A 58 -3.04 -13.14 -0.14
C PRO A 58 -3.89 -14.13 -0.92
N ARG A 59 -3.73 -15.43 -0.64
CA ARG A 59 -4.56 -16.49 -1.25
C ARG A 59 -6.06 -16.36 -0.91
N TRP A 60 -6.39 -15.65 0.18
CA TRP A 60 -7.76 -15.39 0.60
C TRP A 60 -8.38 -14.15 -0.04
N LEU A 61 -7.59 -13.30 -0.71
CA LEU A 61 -8.04 -11.99 -1.19
C LEU A 61 -9.27 -12.09 -2.10
N SER A 62 -9.24 -12.97 -3.10
CA SER A 62 -10.35 -13.13 -4.05
C SER A 62 -11.63 -13.60 -3.33
N LEU A 63 -11.51 -14.60 -2.44
CA LEU A 63 -12.65 -15.12 -1.69
C LEU A 63 -13.22 -14.09 -0.71
N VAL A 64 -12.34 -13.32 -0.05
CA VAL A 64 -12.76 -12.23 0.85
C VAL A 64 -13.40 -11.10 0.07
N GLU A 65 -12.85 -10.69 -1.08
CA GLU A 65 -13.45 -9.68 -1.97
C GLU A 65 -14.90 -10.02 -2.30
N GLU A 66 -15.15 -11.28 -2.69
CA GLU A 66 -16.50 -11.78 -3.01
C GLU A 66 -17.39 -11.82 -1.75
N ALA A 67 -16.88 -12.36 -0.64
CA ALA A 67 -17.64 -12.52 0.60
C ALA A 67 -18.16 -11.21 1.18
N ILE A 68 -17.33 -10.16 1.17
CA ILE A 68 -17.71 -8.84 1.70
C ILE A 68 -18.28 -7.90 0.63
N GLY A 69 -18.24 -8.28 -0.64
CA GLY A 69 -18.76 -7.47 -1.75
C GLY A 69 -17.98 -6.16 -1.95
N TRP A 70 -16.65 -6.23 -1.90
CA TRP A 70 -15.77 -5.07 -2.12
C TRP A 70 -14.97 -5.22 -3.43
N PRO A 71 -15.59 -4.99 -4.62
CA PRO A 71 -14.88 -5.12 -5.87
C PRO A 71 -13.65 -4.24 -5.92
N GLY A 72 -12.51 -4.82 -6.30
CA GLY A 72 -11.22 -4.16 -6.35
C GLY A 72 -10.37 -4.30 -5.08
N LEU A 73 -10.82 -5.06 -4.07
CA LEU A 73 -10.04 -5.34 -2.86
C LEU A 73 -8.74 -6.08 -3.18
N GLU A 74 -8.81 -7.13 -3.99
CA GLU A 74 -7.63 -7.90 -4.39
C GLU A 74 -6.61 -7.02 -5.11
N SER A 75 -7.07 -6.23 -6.08
CA SER A 75 -6.22 -5.27 -6.80
C SER A 75 -5.59 -4.24 -5.87
N ALA A 76 -6.35 -3.72 -4.89
CA ALA A 76 -5.84 -2.77 -3.90
C ALA A 76 -4.80 -3.40 -2.97
N ALA A 77 -5.01 -4.63 -2.55
CA ALA A 77 -4.06 -5.35 -1.72
C ALA A 77 -2.72 -5.53 -2.44
N TYR A 78 -2.74 -5.97 -3.70
CA TYR A 78 -1.53 -6.10 -4.51
C TYR A 78 -0.87 -4.73 -4.82
N TYR A 79 -1.67 -3.68 -4.98
CA TYR A 79 -1.14 -2.32 -5.09
C TYR A 79 -0.31 -1.94 -3.85
N PHE A 80 -0.86 -2.16 -2.65
CA PHE A 80 -0.10 -1.88 -1.43
C PHE A 80 1.11 -2.82 -1.24
N MET A 81 1.00 -4.10 -1.57
CA MET A 81 2.13 -5.03 -1.53
C MET A 81 3.26 -4.57 -2.44
N ALA A 82 2.96 -4.12 -3.67
CA ALA A 82 3.96 -3.59 -4.59
C ALA A 82 4.72 -2.38 -4.01
N HIS A 83 4.00 -1.49 -3.31
CA HIS A 83 4.60 -0.27 -2.76
C HIS A 83 5.23 -0.44 -1.37
N THR A 84 4.92 -1.50 -0.63
CA THR A 84 5.32 -1.68 0.77
C THR A 84 6.30 -2.83 1.00
N GLY A 85 6.33 -3.84 0.13
CA GLY A 85 7.25 -4.97 0.21
C GLY A 85 8.66 -4.61 -0.24
N GLU A 86 9.68 -5.16 0.44
CA GLU A 86 11.08 -5.04 0.02
C GLU A 86 11.47 -6.22 -0.88
N ARG A 87 11.01 -7.41 -0.50
CA ARG A 87 11.23 -8.63 -1.26
C ARG A 87 9.89 -9.32 -1.48
N LEU A 88 9.38 -9.16 -2.69
CA LEU A 88 8.17 -9.83 -3.10
C LEU A 88 8.50 -11.24 -3.61
N ASP A 89 7.74 -12.24 -3.18
CA ASP A 89 7.86 -13.56 -3.75
C ASP A 89 7.30 -13.60 -5.20
N GLU A 90 7.69 -14.63 -5.96
CA GLU A 90 7.33 -14.72 -7.37
C GLU A 90 5.81 -14.85 -7.61
N SER A 91 5.09 -15.43 -6.65
CA SER A 91 3.63 -15.50 -6.73
C SER A 91 3.00 -14.11 -6.64
N VAL A 92 3.43 -13.29 -5.67
CA VAL A 92 2.97 -11.90 -5.52
C VAL A 92 3.33 -11.05 -6.74
N LYS A 93 4.56 -11.17 -7.25
CA LYS A 93 5.00 -10.48 -8.48
C LYS A 93 4.13 -10.83 -9.67
N SER A 94 3.83 -12.13 -9.84
CA SER A 94 2.95 -12.60 -10.91
C SER A 94 1.56 -12.00 -10.82
N HIS A 95 1.00 -11.85 -9.60
CA HIS A 95 -0.30 -11.21 -9.41
C HIS A 95 -0.23 -9.70 -9.69
N ILE A 96 0.80 -9.00 -9.22
CA ILE A 96 1.02 -7.57 -9.51
C ILE A 96 1.03 -7.32 -11.02
N SER A 97 1.73 -8.17 -11.79
CA SER A 97 1.85 -8.04 -13.24
C SER A 97 0.53 -8.20 -14.01
N ARG A 98 -0.57 -8.64 -13.36
CA ARG A 98 -1.90 -8.66 -13.97
C ARG A 98 -2.57 -7.28 -13.96
N TYR A 99 -2.15 -6.41 -13.06
CA TYR A 99 -2.78 -5.11 -12.84
C TYR A 99 -1.98 -3.94 -13.42
N THR A 100 -0.68 -4.14 -13.66
CA THR A 100 0.21 -3.08 -14.13
C THR A 100 1.30 -3.61 -15.06
N SER A 101 1.75 -2.78 -15.99
CA SER A 101 2.92 -3.05 -16.83
C SER A 101 4.24 -2.60 -16.19
N VAL A 102 4.18 -1.91 -15.05
CA VAL A 102 5.37 -1.50 -14.29
C VAL A 102 5.98 -2.73 -13.64
N ALA A 103 7.29 -2.91 -13.79
CA ALA A 103 7.98 -4.04 -13.19
C ALA A 103 7.89 -3.96 -11.65
N PRO A 104 7.61 -5.08 -10.95
CA PRO A 104 7.48 -5.09 -9.50
C PRO A 104 8.70 -4.50 -8.77
N GLU A 105 9.89 -4.65 -9.31
CA GLU A 105 11.14 -4.12 -8.77
C GLU A 105 11.19 -2.60 -8.80
N ASP A 106 10.61 -1.96 -9.83
CA ASP A 106 10.60 -0.50 -10.00
C ASP A 106 9.79 0.20 -8.89
N PHE A 107 8.79 -0.47 -8.32
CA PHE A 107 8.04 0.08 -7.18
C PHE A 107 8.92 0.26 -5.93
N ALA A 108 9.90 -0.61 -5.72
CA ALA A 108 10.88 -0.46 -4.65
C ALA A 108 11.73 0.81 -4.83
N ASP A 109 12.05 1.16 -6.09
CA ASP A 109 12.81 2.35 -6.45
C ASP A 109 11.96 3.63 -6.56
N GLY A 110 10.65 3.50 -6.44
CA GLY A 110 9.73 4.65 -6.35
C GLY A 110 8.83 4.86 -7.53
N ALA A 111 8.72 3.90 -8.44
CA ALA A 111 7.70 3.96 -9.47
C ALA A 111 6.29 4.07 -8.85
N PHE A 112 5.39 4.70 -9.58
CA PHE A 112 4.00 4.85 -9.22
C PHE A 112 3.15 4.74 -10.48
N ASP A 113 2.27 3.73 -10.52
CA ASP A 113 1.30 3.60 -11.60
C ASP A 113 0.02 4.36 -11.24
N SER A 114 -0.14 5.54 -11.82
CA SER A 114 -1.30 6.39 -11.60
C SER A 114 -2.59 5.83 -12.21
N VAL A 115 -2.48 5.00 -13.25
CA VAL A 115 -3.65 4.37 -13.88
C VAL A 115 -4.21 3.31 -12.95
N TRP A 116 -3.36 2.38 -12.52
CA TRP A 116 -3.74 1.35 -11.55
C TRP A 116 -4.29 1.94 -10.25
N PHE A 117 -3.59 2.93 -9.68
CA PHE A 117 -4.05 3.62 -8.48
C PHE A 117 -5.46 4.21 -8.64
N ASN A 118 -5.71 4.93 -9.73
CA ASN A 118 -7.01 5.57 -9.96
C ASN A 118 -8.13 4.54 -10.16
N GLU A 119 -7.88 3.42 -10.81
CA GLU A 119 -8.83 2.31 -10.95
C GLU A 119 -9.19 1.71 -9.60
N VAL A 120 -8.19 1.37 -8.79
CA VAL A 120 -8.37 0.84 -7.43
C VAL A 120 -9.18 1.81 -6.57
N TYR A 121 -8.78 3.08 -6.55
CA TYR A 121 -9.46 4.08 -5.74
C TYR A 121 -10.90 4.33 -6.19
N LYS A 122 -11.17 4.27 -7.50
CA LYS A 122 -12.52 4.40 -8.07
C LYS A 122 -13.42 3.22 -7.68
N LEU A 123 -12.89 1.99 -7.69
CA LEU A 123 -13.65 0.78 -7.34
C LEU A 123 -13.99 0.74 -5.85
N LEU A 124 -13.02 0.96 -4.98
CA LEU A 124 -13.21 0.87 -3.53
C LEU A 124 -13.90 2.11 -2.94
N GLY A 125 -13.61 3.28 -3.47
CA GLY A 125 -13.97 4.55 -2.86
C GLY A 125 -13.14 4.84 -1.60
N LYS A 126 -13.25 6.05 -1.10
CA LYS A 126 -12.39 6.56 -0.02
C LYS A 126 -12.38 5.69 1.24
N LYS A 127 -13.58 5.31 1.75
CA LYS A 127 -13.69 4.60 3.03
C LYS A 127 -13.02 3.23 3.00
N ARG A 128 -13.31 2.42 1.98
CA ARG A 128 -12.73 1.09 1.83
C ARG A 128 -11.23 1.14 1.54
N PHE A 129 -10.81 2.13 0.74
CA PHE A 129 -9.39 2.35 0.48
C PHE A 129 -8.62 2.66 1.76
N GLU A 130 -9.16 3.46 2.68
CA GLU A 130 -8.55 3.72 3.99
C GLU A 130 -8.41 2.44 4.82
N VAL A 131 -9.39 1.54 4.79
CA VAL A 131 -9.30 0.24 5.50
C VAL A 131 -8.14 -0.59 4.94
N VAL A 132 -8.02 -0.70 3.60
CA VAL A 132 -6.92 -1.45 2.99
C VAL A 132 -5.57 -0.79 3.28
N TYR A 133 -5.50 0.54 3.25
CA TYR A 133 -4.30 1.28 3.64
C TYR A 133 -3.90 0.99 5.09
N ASP A 134 -4.86 1.02 6.02
CA ASP A 134 -4.59 0.72 7.43
C ASP A 134 -4.13 -0.73 7.64
N ALA A 135 -4.69 -1.67 6.89
CA ALA A 135 -4.24 -3.06 6.89
C ALA A 135 -2.82 -3.23 6.32
N ALA A 136 -2.44 -2.43 5.31
CA ALA A 136 -1.12 -2.49 4.68
C ALA A 136 0.04 -2.19 5.65
N LYS A 137 -0.20 -1.46 6.74
CA LYS A 137 0.84 -1.22 7.77
C LYS A 137 1.38 -2.50 8.39
N TYR A 138 0.56 -3.56 8.47
CA TYR A 138 0.95 -4.83 9.09
C TYR A 138 1.86 -5.69 8.21
N ILE A 139 1.86 -5.45 6.89
CA ILE A 139 2.70 -6.15 5.92
C ILE A 139 3.84 -5.27 5.40
N SER A 140 3.91 -4.01 5.84
CA SER A 140 4.89 -3.05 5.37
C SER A 140 6.21 -3.19 6.09
N GLU A 141 7.30 -3.08 5.34
CA GLU A 141 8.65 -3.00 5.85
C GLU A 141 9.08 -1.54 6.04
N GLY A 142 9.54 -1.21 7.24
CA GLY A 142 9.98 0.14 7.58
C GLY A 142 8.90 1.20 7.38
N ASN A 143 9.26 2.31 6.73
CA ASN A 143 8.36 3.45 6.49
C ASN A 143 7.67 3.41 5.12
N ARG A 144 7.68 2.27 4.42
CA ARG A 144 7.18 2.19 3.04
C ARG A 144 5.68 2.45 2.93
N HIS A 145 4.90 2.05 3.92
CA HIS A 145 3.46 2.32 3.91
C HIS A 145 3.15 3.84 3.98
N THR A 146 3.94 4.61 4.74
CA THR A 146 3.83 6.08 4.78
C THR A 146 4.19 6.71 3.44
N ARG A 147 5.15 6.12 2.71
CA ARG A 147 5.49 6.52 1.35
C ARG A 147 4.34 6.25 0.39
N ALA A 148 3.79 5.03 0.40
CA ALA A 148 2.61 4.66 -0.42
C ALA A 148 1.44 5.63 -0.16
N ARG A 149 1.16 5.98 1.10
CA ARG A 149 0.15 6.98 1.46
C ARG A 149 0.45 8.34 0.85
N LYS A 150 1.68 8.81 0.98
CA LYS A 150 2.08 10.13 0.46
C LYS A 150 1.90 10.22 -1.06
N LEU A 151 2.25 9.16 -1.80
CA LEU A 151 2.06 9.09 -3.24
C LEU A 151 0.56 9.08 -3.61
N SER A 152 -0.24 8.31 -2.88
CA SER A 152 -1.70 8.29 -3.03
C SER A 152 -2.32 9.66 -2.77
N ASP A 153 -1.98 10.31 -1.66
CA ASP A 153 -2.46 11.64 -1.28
C ASP A 153 -2.05 12.71 -2.31
N ALA A 154 -0.86 12.58 -2.88
CA ALA A 154 -0.39 13.45 -3.96
C ALA A 154 -1.25 13.28 -5.22
N SER A 155 -1.48 12.04 -5.65
CA SER A 155 -2.29 11.72 -6.84
C SER A 155 -3.74 12.18 -6.69
N LEU A 156 -4.30 12.12 -5.48
CA LEU A 156 -5.64 12.60 -5.16
C LEU A 156 -5.73 14.15 -5.02
N GLY A 157 -4.60 14.85 -5.11
CA GLY A 157 -4.57 16.31 -4.91
C GLY A 157 -4.82 16.76 -3.47
N ILE A 158 -4.68 15.86 -2.49
CA ILE A 158 -4.77 16.18 -1.06
C ILE A 158 -3.55 16.98 -0.63
N LEU A 159 -2.37 16.65 -1.18
CA LEU A 159 -1.14 17.40 -0.92
C LEU A 159 -1.11 18.70 -1.74
N LYS A 160 -0.74 19.78 -1.09
CA LYS A 160 -0.62 21.10 -1.75
C LYS A 160 0.76 21.26 -2.39
N ALA A 161 0.80 21.51 -3.69
CA ALA A 161 2.05 21.64 -4.45
C ALA A 161 3.06 22.61 -3.83
N LYS A 162 2.61 23.75 -3.29
CA LYS A 162 3.50 24.75 -2.64
C LYS A 162 4.15 24.23 -1.36
N GLU A 163 3.42 23.44 -0.56
CA GLU A 163 3.91 22.85 0.69
C GLU A 163 4.95 21.78 0.37
N VAL A 164 4.64 20.89 -0.58
CA VAL A 164 5.56 19.84 -1.04
C VAL A 164 6.82 20.44 -1.65
N GLN A 165 6.70 21.51 -2.46
CA GLN A 165 7.84 22.21 -3.04
C GLN A 165 8.79 22.73 -1.96
N LYS A 166 8.25 23.35 -0.91
CA LYS A 166 9.06 23.83 0.23
C LYS A 166 9.78 22.67 0.92
N GLU A 167 9.05 21.58 1.20
CA GLU A 167 9.65 20.42 1.86
C GLU A 167 10.73 19.74 1.01
N ILE A 168 10.61 19.73 -0.33
CA ILE A 168 11.65 19.21 -1.23
C ILE A 168 12.96 19.99 -1.03
N VAL A 169 12.86 21.33 -0.98
CA VAL A 169 14.03 22.19 -0.78
C VAL A 169 14.65 21.99 0.60
N ASP A 170 13.81 21.92 1.64
CA ASP A 170 14.25 21.83 3.03
C ASP A 170 14.82 20.44 3.38
N LYS A 171 14.16 19.36 2.94
CA LYS A 171 14.48 17.98 3.36
C LYS A 171 15.25 17.16 2.32
N ARG A 172 15.31 17.62 1.06
CA ARG A 172 15.94 16.91 -0.09
C ARG A 172 15.51 15.45 -0.24
N ASN A 173 14.24 15.18 -0.02
CA ASN A 173 13.67 13.82 -0.02
C ASN A 173 13.20 13.43 -1.41
N LYS A 174 13.70 12.31 -1.94
CA LYS A 174 13.35 11.78 -3.28
C LYS A 174 11.86 11.46 -3.40
N ASP A 175 11.24 10.91 -2.36
CA ASP A 175 9.81 10.55 -2.39
C ASP A 175 8.91 11.79 -2.50
N LEU A 176 9.34 12.93 -1.95
CA LEU A 176 8.64 14.20 -2.14
C LEU A 176 8.73 14.72 -3.57
N VAL A 177 9.86 14.44 -4.26
CA VAL A 177 10.02 14.80 -5.67
C VAL A 177 9.05 14.01 -6.53
N VAL A 178 8.94 12.70 -6.30
CA VAL A 178 7.95 11.84 -7.00
C VAL A 178 6.52 12.31 -6.68
N ALA A 179 6.20 12.49 -5.40
CA ALA A 179 4.89 12.97 -4.96
C ALA A 179 4.52 14.31 -5.62
N TYR A 180 5.47 15.25 -5.74
CA TYR A 180 5.25 16.54 -6.40
C TYR A 180 4.86 16.37 -7.88
N GLY A 181 5.47 15.42 -8.57
CA GLY A 181 5.13 15.08 -9.95
C GLY A 181 3.70 14.55 -10.11
N LEU A 182 3.16 13.85 -9.09
CA LEU A 182 1.84 13.22 -9.10
C LEU A 182 0.70 14.19 -8.77
N ILE A 183 0.95 15.30 -8.08
CA ILE A 183 -0.10 16.27 -7.73
C ILE A 183 -0.75 16.80 -9.01
N PRO A 184 -2.11 16.81 -9.11
CA PRO A 184 -2.81 17.33 -10.25
C PRO A 184 -2.38 18.76 -10.61
N LEU A 185 -2.31 19.07 -11.91
CA LEU A 185 -1.96 20.39 -12.38
C LEU A 185 -3.05 21.42 -12.03
N GLY A 186 -2.63 22.61 -11.60
CA GLY A 186 -3.52 23.71 -11.34
C GLY A 186 -4.14 24.32 -12.61
N ARG A 187 -4.91 25.41 -12.45
CA ARG A 187 -5.60 26.07 -13.56
C ARG A 187 -4.67 26.52 -14.68
N ASN A 188 -3.49 27.05 -14.35
CA ASN A 188 -2.47 27.43 -15.33
C ASN A 188 -1.45 26.30 -15.50
N ARG A 189 -1.81 25.31 -16.33
CA ARG A 189 -1.01 24.10 -16.57
C ARG A 189 0.42 24.40 -17.04
N ILE A 190 0.60 25.37 -17.92
CA ILE A 190 1.92 25.72 -18.51
C ILE A 190 2.82 26.29 -17.41
N LYS A 191 2.32 27.21 -16.60
CA LYS A 191 3.08 27.78 -15.48
C LYS A 191 3.48 26.70 -14.47
N ASP A 192 2.55 25.81 -14.13
CA ASP A 192 2.75 24.72 -13.20
C ASP A 192 3.82 23.74 -13.71
N LEU A 193 3.74 23.34 -14.97
CA LEU A 193 4.74 22.46 -15.60
C LEU A 193 6.13 23.09 -15.61
N ARG A 194 6.22 24.39 -15.93
CA ARG A 194 7.49 25.13 -15.91
C ARG A 194 8.09 25.14 -14.51
N GLN A 195 7.32 25.43 -13.48
CA GLN A 195 7.78 25.43 -12.09
C GLN A 195 8.26 24.04 -11.64
N ARG A 196 7.53 22.97 -12.02
CA ARG A 196 7.96 21.61 -11.74
C ARG A 196 9.28 21.26 -12.44
N TYR A 197 9.39 21.59 -13.72
CA TYR A 197 10.60 21.36 -14.49
C TYR A 197 11.82 22.08 -13.90
N GLU A 198 11.67 23.36 -13.53
CA GLU A 198 12.72 24.16 -12.91
C GLU A 198 13.18 23.56 -11.56
N LEU A 199 12.22 23.15 -10.73
CA LEU A 199 12.51 22.50 -9.44
C LEU A 199 13.24 21.18 -9.61
N LEU A 200 12.75 20.31 -10.51
CA LEU A 200 13.36 19.00 -10.77
C LEU A 200 14.79 19.14 -11.30
N ASN A 201 15.02 20.05 -12.24
CA ASN A 201 16.37 20.30 -12.76
C ASN A 201 17.32 20.83 -11.67
N ARG A 202 16.85 21.73 -10.81
CA ARG A 202 17.63 22.20 -9.68
C ARG A 202 17.97 21.07 -8.72
N PHE A 203 16.98 20.27 -8.34
CA PHE A 203 17.18 19.12 -7.46
C PHE A 203 18.20 18.13 -8.03
N LEU A 204 18.12 17.81 -9.32
CA LEU A 204 19.07 16.91 -10.01
C LEU A 204 20.50 17.48 -10.06
N LYS A 205 20.65 18.77 -10.36
CA LYS A 205 21.96 19.44 -10.37
C LYS A 205 22.61 19.40 -9.00
N GLU A 206 21.85 19.77 -7.98
CA GLU A 206 22.33 19.78 -6.60
C GLU A 206 22.63 18.36 -6.07
N SER A 207 21.83 17.35 -6.45
CA SER A 207 22.09 15.95 -6.08
C SER A 207 23.38 15.39 -6.66
N LYS A 208 23.81 15.86 -7.85
CA LYS A 208 25.09 15.47 -8.46
C LYS A 208 26.31 16.11 -7.76
N GLN A 209 26.12 17.23 -7.05
CA GLN A 209 27.21 17.90 -6.36
C GLN A 209 27.46 17.33 -4.96
N PHE A 210 26.47 16.65 -4.38
CA PHE A 210 26.51 16.15 -2.99
C PHE A 210 26.39 14.62 -2.88
N GLY A 211 26.34 13.91 -4.01
CA GLY A 211 26.17 12.44 -4.13
C GLY A 211 27.47 11.69 -4.38
#